data_821476a4a352c8c800cb0234e04068cd
#
_entry.id   821476a4a352c8c800cb0234e04068cd
#
_cell.length_a   1.000
_cell.length_b   1.000
_cell.length_c   1.000
_cell.angle_alpha   90.00
_cell.angle_beta   90.00
_cell.angle_gamma   90.00
#
_symmetry.space_group_name_H-M   'P 1'
#
loop_
_entity.id
_entity.type
_entity.pdbx_description
1 polymer ?
#
loop_
_entity_poly.entity_id
_entity_poly.type
_entity_poly.pdbx_seq_one_letter_code
_entity_poly.pdbx_strand_id
1 'polypeptide(L)'
;MNRSKIEKVLNNTTEKDLLYIFIPSYNRPRFFIGRNLLPMFTDRALSKVYIVVREEQYKEYKKENRDLIKRGMNLIPIPKGTVTGVGSTRQFIMDYAIENRLPYIMDMDDDIRYLQFLYRGKTNSGKECSKHTGAKDYKIDPLIPQKVLQLTGKIAREVFRKHPEVLLGNIRKQRFSNPSENSNIRYQINKGPTPRQTKILNMKGIKRAGIRMPDAFNLHGDDIGFAAEVLQNGYSCFNIPCLCYDYVDEKNNSVVRDPHNPDKNRHLHKLEYDGLMQMEIKDYLRESFKFPDGQYMFGDIDWRAYHKLHGTRYYIKHWKTKRK
;
A
#
# COMPACT_ATOMS: atom_id res chain seq x y z
N MET A 1 -21.86 -12.57 -4.82
CA MET A 1 -20.98 -13.30 -5.78
C MET A 1 -20.65 -14.64 -5.15
N ASN A 2 -20.73 -15.75 -5.88
CA ASN A 2 -20.32 -17.03 -5.34
C ASN A 2 -18.80 -17.21 -5.53
N ARG A 3 -18.24 -18.21 -4.82
CA ARG A 3 -16.80 -18.50 -4.83
C ARG A 3 -16.24 -18.71 -6.25
N SER A 4 -16.94 -19.44 -7.12
CA SER A 4 -16.52 -19.72 -8.49
C SER A 4 -16.33 -18.45 -9.34
N LYS A 5 -17.13 -17.40 -9.09
CA LYS A 5 -16.97 -16.11 -9.76
C LYS A 5 -15.73 -15.35 -9.28
N ILE A 6 -15.34 -15.48 -8.00
CA ILE A 6 -14.12 -14.87 -7.46
C ILE A 6 -12.90 -15.57 -8.05
N GLU A 7 -12.91 -16.89 -8.02
CA GLU A 7 -11.84 -17.71 -8.61
C GLU A 7 -11.66 -17.37 -10.09
N LYS A 8 -12.74 -17.20 -10.84
CA LYS A 8 -12.68 -16.78 -12.24
C LYS A 8 -12.04 -15.38 -12.41
N VAL A 9 -12.33 -14.43 -11.52
CA VAL A 9 -11.73 -13.07 -11.57
C VAL A 9 -10.24 -13.14 -11.24
N LEU A 10 -9.86 -13.85 -10.18
CA LEU A 10 -8.47 -13.98 -9.77
C LEU A 10 -7.66 -14.80 -10.78
N ASN A 11 -8.23 -15.87 -11.33
CA ASN A 11 -7.57 -16.70 -12.34
C ASN A 11 -7.41 -16.01 -13.72
N ASN A 12 -8.09 -14.88 -13.93
CA ASN A 12 -7.92 -14.06 -15.12
C ASN A 12 -6.73 -13.08 -15.02
N THR A 13 -5.78 -13.39 -14.16
CA THR A 13 -4.53 -12.66 -13.97
C THR A 13 -3.34 -13.57 -14.21
N THR A 14 -2.21 -12.98 -14.55
CA THR A 14 -0.96 -13.67 -14.81
C THR A 14 0.19 -13.01 -14.05
N GLU A 15 1.32 -13.67 -13.96
CA GLU A 15 2.53 -13.10 -13.34
C GLU A 15 3.04 -11.83 -14.05
N LYS A 16 2.70 -11.64 -15.34
CA LYS A 16 2.98 -10.39 -16.06
C LYS A 16 2.21 -9.21 -15.46
N ASP A 17 1.06 -9.48 -14.86
CA ASP A 17 0.23 -8.46 -14.21
C ASP A 17 0.78 -8.00 -12.86
N LEU A 18 1.67 -8.78 -12.23
CA LEU A 18 2.30 -8.39 -10.97
C LEU A 18 3.23 -7.18 -11.19
N LEU A 19 3.10 -6.17 -10.33
CA LEU A 19 4.05 -5.05 -10.25
C LEU A 19 5.35 -5.50 -9.59
N TYR A 20 6.39 -4.68 -9.69
CA TYR A 20 7.55 -4.80 -8.82
C TYR A 20 7.15 -4.38 -7.41
N ILE A 21 7.44 -5.24 -6.43
CA ILE A 21 7.03 -5.05 -5.04
C ILE A 21 8.26 -4.72 -4.22
N PHE A 22 8.23 -3.58 -3.56
CA PHE A 22 9.27 -3.16 -2.62
C PHE A 22 8.75 -3.26 -1.20
N ILE A 23 9.52 -3.86 -0.32
CA ILE A 23 9.19 -4.05 1.09
C ILE A 23 10.34 -3.51 1.93
N PRO A 24 10.25 -2.26 2.41
CA PRO A 24 11.21 -1.76 3.38
C PRO A 24 11.06 -2.53 4.69
N SER A 25 12.17 -2.96 5.27
CA SER A 25 12.17 -3.65 6.55
C SER A 25 13.39 -3.24 7.38
N TYR A 26 13.18 -3.05 8.68
CA TYR A 26 14.21 -2.63 9.62
C TYR A 26 14.11 -3.38 10.94
N ASN A 27 15.22 -3.97 11.42
CA ASN A 27 15.30 -4.77 12.66
C ASN A 27 14.31 -5.95 12.73
N ARG A 28 13.89 -6.47 11.57
CA ARG A 28 12.92 -7.57 11.46
C ARG A 28 13.35 -8.57 10.39
N PRO A 29 14.51 -9.26 10.53
CA PRO A 29 15.00 -10.17 9.50
C PRO A 29 14.01 -11.31 9.22
N ARG A 30 13.16 -11.65 10.20
CA ARG A 30 12.03 -12.59 10.07
C ARG A 30 10.70 -11.84 9.95
N PHE A 31 10.57 -10.90 9.02
CA PHE A 31 9.40 -10.09 8.83
C PHE A 31 8.15 -10.91 8.46
N PHE A 32 6.97 -10.40 8.80
CA PHE A 32 5.74 -11.19 8.78
C PHE A 32 5.34 -11.64 7.37
N ILE A 33 5.32 -10.73 6.38
CA ILE A 33 4.98 -11.06 4.99
C ILE A 33 5.97 -12.08 4.40
N GLY A 34 7.25 -12.00 4.76
CA GLY A 34 8.30 -12.93 4.33
C GLY A 34 8.09 -14.36 4.82
N ARG A 35 7.55 -14.54 6.04
CA ARG A 35 7.28 -15.87 6.61
C ARG A 35 5.95 -16.45 6.17
N ASN A 36 4.94 -15.63 5.90
CA ASN A 36 3.56 -16.09 5.80
C ASN A 36 2.95 -15.97 4.40
N LEU A 37 3.36 -15.02 3.59
CA LEU A 37 2.80 -14.80 2.25
C LEU A 37 3.78 -15.12 1.13
N LEU A 38 5.03 -14.62 1.19
CA LEU A 38 6.00 -14.82 0.14
C LEU A 38 6.36 -16.28 -0.14
N PRO A 39 6.39 -17.21 0.84
CA PRO A 39 6.60 -18.63 0.56
C PRO A 39 5.57 -19.25 -0.38
N MET A 40 4.34 -18.68 -0.43
CA MET A 40 3.26 -19.14 -1.31
C MET A 40 3.39 -18.61 -2.75
N PHE A 41 4.30 -17.67 -3.02
CA PHE A 41 4.48 -17.11 -4.36
C PHE A 41 5.27 -18.06 -5.25
N THR A 42 5.03 -18.01 -6.56
CA THR A 42 5.87 -18.68 -7.54
C THR A 42 7.26 -18.00 -7.60
N ASP A 43 8.29 -18.71 -8.03
CA ASP A 43 9.65 -18.17 -8.16
C ASP A 43 9.68 -16.95 -9.11
N ARG A 44 8.91 -17.03 -10.19
CA ARG A 44 8.77 -15.91 -11.13
C ARG A 44 8.09 -14.69 -10.50
N ALA A 45 7.16 -14.87 -9.55
CA ALA A 45 6.58 -13.77 -8.81
C ALA A 45 7.58 -13.23 -7.79
N LEU A 46 8.34 -14.10 -7.12
CA LEU A 46 9.39 -13.70 -6.18
C LEU A 46 10.49 -12.88 -6.85
N SER A 47 10.82 -13.12 -8.13
CA SER A 47 11.82 -12.31 -8.85
C SER A 47 11.41 -10.83 -9.03
N LYS A 48 10.15 -10.49 -8.75
CA LYS A 48 9.66 -9.11 -8.72
C LYS A 48 9.55 -8.53 -7.30
N VAL A 49 9.96 -9.27 -6.28
CA VAL A 49 9.93 -8.82 -4.88
C VAL A 49 11.31 -8.36 -4.46
N TYR A 50 11.38 -7.18 -3.87
CA TYR A 50 12.59 -6.50 -3.42
C TYR A 50 12.44 -6.17 -1.94
N ILE A 51 13.25 -6.80 -1.10
CA ILE A 51 13.36 -6.42 0.31
C ILE A 51 14.45 -5.36 0.42
N VAL A 52 14.10 -4.22 1.00
CA VAL A 52 14.99 -3.07 1.11
C VAL A 52 15.37 -2.91 2.57
N VAL A 53 16.67 -3.05 2.86
CA VAL A 53 17.19 -3.09 4.23
C VAL A 53 18.42 -2.19 4.36
N ARG A 54 18.71 -1.72 5.54
CA ARG A 54 19.97 -1.01 5.78
C ARG A 54 21.16 -1.94 5.63
N GLU A 55 22.27 -1.42 5.11
CA GLU A 55 23.49 -2.18 4.81
C GLU A 55 24.00 -2.97 6.04
N GLU A 56 23.95 -2.38 7.22
CA GLU A 56 24.37 -3.00 8.46
C GLU A 56 23.57 -4.26 8.83
N GLN A 57 22.34 -4.39 8.30
CA GLN A 57 21.45 -5.53 8.55
C GLN A 57 21.45 -6.55 7.40
N TYR A 58 22.10 -6.24 6.28
CA TYR A 58 22.05 -7.04 5.05
C TYR A 58 22.44 -8.51 5.27
N LYS A 59 23.52 -8.77 6.02
CA LYS A 59 24.01 -10.14 6.27
C LYS A 59 22.97 -10.98 7.02
N GLU A 60 22.31 -10.40 8.01
CA GLU A 60 21.30 -11.08 8.81
C GLU A 60 20.05 -11.37 7.97
N TYR A 61 19.53 -10.38 7.23
CA TYR A 61 18.39 -10.59 6.31
C TYR A 61 18.69 -11.63 5.24
N LYS A 62 19.91 -11.64 4.69
CA LYS A 62 20.34 -12.64 3.70
C LYS A 62 20.33 -14.04 4.28
N LYS A 63 20.78 -14.21 5.53
CA LYS A 63 20.77 -15.49 6.24
C LYS A 63 19.36 -16.00 6.48
N GLU A 64 18.50 -15.16 7.08
CA GLU A 64 17.15 -15.54 7.49
C GLU A 64 16.18 -15.77 6.29
N ASN A 65 16.45 -15.13 5.15
CA ASN A 65 15.60 -15.24 3.95
C ASN A 65 16.25 -16.00 2.81
N ARG A 66 17.27 -16.84 3.13
CA ARG A 66 18.07 -17.57 2.14
C ARG A 66 17.22 -18.34 1.11
N ASP A 67 16.16 -18.99 1.56
CA ASP A 67 15.34 -19.84 0.69
C ASP A 67 14.49 -19.01 -0.28
N LEU A 68 13.94 -17.88 0.16
CA LEU A 68 13.23 -16.93 -0.72
C LEU A 68 14.20 -16.30 -1.74
N ILE A 69 15.41 -15.96 -1.31
CA ILE A 69 16.44 -15.41 -2.21
C ILE A 69 16.86 -16.43 -3.25
N LYS A 70 17.05 -17.71 -2.88
CA LYS A 70 17.34 -18.81 -3.84
C LYS A 70 16.23 -18.98 -4.87
N ARG A 71 14.97 -18.68 -4.52
CA ARG A 71 13.81 -18.71 -5.39
C ARG A 71 13.63 -17.44 -6.22
N GLY A 72 14.53 -16.48 -6.12
CA GLY A 72 14.56 -15.28 -6.95
C GLY A 72 14.22 -13.97 -6.25
N MET A 73 13.86 -13.96 -4.96
CA MET A 73 13.61 -12.72 -4.22
C MET A 73 14.88 -11.86 -4.15
N ASN A 74 14.74 -10.56 -4.36
CA ASN A 74 15.86 -9.62 -4.33
C ASN A 74 16.01 -9.00 -2.94
N LEU A 75 17.28 -8.81 -2.53
CA LEU A 75 17.62 -8.11 -1.30
C LEU A 75 18.50 -6.91 -1.65
N ILE A 76 18.04 -5.69 -1.33
CA ILE A 76 18.73 -4.44 -1.65
C ILE A 76 19.26 -3.80 -0.37
N PRO A 77 20.58 -3.65 -0.21
CA PRO A 77 21.16 -2.86 0.85
C PRO A 77 21.03 -1.36 0.54
N ILE A 78 20.57 -0.58 1.50
CA ILE A 78 20.67 0.88 1.48
C ILE A 78 22.05 1.24 2.05
N PRO A 79 22.90 1.97 1.30
CA PRO A 79 24.22 2.35 1.77
C PRO A 79 24.16 3.10 3.12
N LYS A 80 25.13 2.87 3.98
CA LYS A 80 25.21 3.50 5.30
C LYS A 80 25.19 5.03 5.19
N GLY A 81 24.38 5.68 6.00
CA GLY A 81 24.25 7.14 6.02
C GLY A 81 23.32 7.73 4.96
N THR A 82 22.82 6.92 4.02
CA THR A 82 21.91 7.42 2.94
C THR A 82 20.51 7.75 3.48
N VAL A 83 20.00 6.99 4.45
CA VAL A 83 18.64 7.17 4.98
C VAL A 83 18.68 7.32 6.51
N THR A 84 17.78 8.18 7.00
CA THR A 84 17.68 8.47 8.43
C THR A 84 16.31 8.07 9.03
N GLY A 85 15.32 7.79 8.17
CA GLY A 85 13.97 7.44 8.60
C GLY A 85 13.17 6.68 7.55
N VAL A 86 11.88 6.51 7.80
CA VAL A 86 10.94 5.82 6.90
C VAL A 86 10.74 6.60 5.60
N GLY A 87 10.59 7.92 5.67
CA GLY A 87 10.39 8.77 4.48
C GLY A 87 11.57 8.71 3.53
N SER A 88 12.81 8.87 4.04
CA SER A 88 14.03 8.75 3.21
C SER A 88 14.22 7.32 2.66
N THR A 89 13.78 6.28 3.39
CA THR A 89 13.76 4.90 2.87
C THR A 89 12.79 4.77 1.68
N ARG A 90 11.58 5.36 1.76
CA ARG A 90 10.63 5.39 0.65
C ARG A 90 11.17 6.19 -0.53
N GLN A 91 11.84 7.32 -0.26
CA GLN A 91 12.50 8.09 -1.32
C GLN A 91 13.59 7.27 -2.02
N PHE A 92 14.43 6.56 -1.28
CA PHE A 92 15.43 5.65 -1.85
C PHE A 92 14.80 4.59 -2.76
N ILE A 93 13.66 4.01 -2.36
CA ILE A 93 12.91 3.05 -3.19
C ILE A 93 12.44 3.70 -4.50
N MET A 94 11.92 4.92 -4.43
CA MET A 94 11.47 5.65 -5.63
C MET A 94 12.64 5.97 -6.56
N ASP A 95 13.75 6.46 -6.03
CA ASP A 95 14.96 6.78 -6.79
C ASP A 95 15.52 5.51 -7.47
N TYR A 96 15.65 4.41 -6.71
CA TYR A 96 16.04 3.11 -7.25
C TYR A 96 15.12 2.63 -8.39
N ALA A 97 13.81 2.77 -8.22
CA ALA A 97 12.85 2.38 -9.25
C ALA A 97 12.97 3.23 -10.52
N ILE A 98 13.23 4.54 -10.37
CA ILE A 98 13.46 5.47 -11.48
C ILE A 98 14.75 5.14 -12.24
N GLU A 99 15.84 4.89 -11.52
CA GLU A 99 17.15 4.52 -12.09
C GLU A 99 17.07 3.21 -12.86
N ASN A 100 16.36 2.22 -12.31
CA ASN A 100 16.14 0.92 -12.95
C ASN A 100 14.99 0.93 -13.98
N ARG A 101 14.43 2.10 -14.31
CA ARG A 101 13.36 2.29 -15.31
C ARG A 101 12.11 1.45 -15.05
N LEU A 102 11.78 1.19 -13.78
CA LEU A 102 10.58 0.47 -13.38
C LEU A 102 9.37 1.41 -13.51
N PRO A 103 8.42 1.14 -14.42
CA PRO A 103 7.37 2.10 -14.73
C PRO A 103 6.32 2.24 -13.62
N TYR A 104 6.05 1.15 -12.92
CA TYR A 104 5.06 1.04 -11.85
C TYR A 104 5.58 0.10 -10.78
N ILE A 105 5.45 0.51 -9.53
CA ILE A 105 5.85 -0.31 -8.38
C ILE A 105 4.72 -0.38 -7.36
N MET A 106 4.83 -1.33 -6.46
CA MET A 106 4.04 -1.41 -5.24
C MET A 106 4.99 -1.39 -4.04
N ASP A 107 4.79 -0.44 -3.16
CA ASP A 107 5.51 -0.31 -1.90
C ASP A 107 4.61 -0.83 -0.78
N MET A 108 5.06 -1.81 -0.02
CA MET A 108 4.28 -2.53 0.99
C MET A 108 5.04 -2.62 2.30
N ASP A 109 4.34 -2.45 3.43
CA ASP A 109 4.93 -2.67 4.74
C ASP A 109 5.22 -4.16 4.99
N ASP A 110 6.19 -4.44 5.85
CA ASP A 110 6.68 -5.79 6.13
C ASP A 110 5.79 -6.60 7.08
N ASP A 111 4.76 -5.98 7.67
CA ASP A 111 3.82 -6.54 8.64
C ASP A 111 2.46 -6.94 8.04
N ILE A 112 2.30 -6.90 6.73
CA ILE A 112 1.07 -7.34 6.05
C ILE A 112 0.80 -8.82 6.36
N ARG A 113 -0.39 -9.06 6.91
CA ARG A 113 -0.85 -10.40 7.34
C ARG A 113 -1.64 -11.13 6.27
N TYR A 114 -2.55 -10.44 5.62
CA TYR A 114 -3.44 -11.00 4.60
C TYR A 114 -3.55 -10.06 3.42
N LEU A 115 -3.69 -10.66 2.23
CA LEU A 115 -4.07 -10.00 0.98
C LEU A 115 -5.35 -10.67 0.51
N GLN A 116 -6.44 -9.93 0.44
CA GLN A 116 -7.78 -10.50 0.35
C GLN A 116 -8.61 -9.83 -0.74
N PHE A 117 -9.56 -10.58 -1.25
CA PHE A 117 -10.64 -10.08 -2.11
C PHE A 117 -11.93 -10.05 -1.28
N LEU A 118 -12.57 -8.89 -1.18
CA LEU A 118 -13.82 -8.68 -0.47
C LEU A 118 -15.00 -8.73 -1.46
N TYR A 119 -16.03 -9.49 -1.14
CA TYR A 119 -17.17 -9.71 -2.03
C TYR A 119 -18.51 -9.82 -1.29
N ARG A 120 -19.61 -9.60 -2.00
CA ARG A 120 -20.95 -9.86 -1.50
C ARG A 120 -21.23 -11.37 -1.54
N GLY A 121 -21.62 -11.91 -0.42
CA GLY A 121 -22.03 -13.30 -0.25
C GLY A 121 -23.30 -13.41 0.57
N LYS A 122 -23.74 -14.64 0.84
CA LYS A 122 -24.89 -14.91 1.71
C LYS A 122 -24.45 -15.68 2.93
N THR A 123 -25.12 -15.43 4.06
CA THR A 123 -25.03 -16.27 5.27
C THR A 123 -25.68 -17.62 5.01
N ASN A 124 -25.55 -18.56 5.95
CA ASN A 124 -26.27 -19.85 5.89
C ASN A 124 -27.80 -19.66 5.90
N SER A 125 -28.29 -18.58 6.52
CA SER A 125 -29.71 -18.17 6.49
C SER A 125 -30.14 -17.41 5.25
N GLY A 126 -29.26 -17.28 4.24
CA GLY A 126 -29.56 -16.58 2.97
C GLY A 126 -29.42 -15.06 3.01
N LYS A 127 -29.16 -14.43 4.17
CA LYS A 127 -28.99 -12.99 4.30
C LYS A 127 -27.69 -12.52 3.63
N GLU A 128 -27.75 -11.44 2.87
CA GLU A 128 -26.55 -10.85 2.24
C GLU A 128 -25.56 -10.33 3.29
N CYS A 129 -24.27 -10.59 3.05
CA CYS A 129 -23.19 -10.17 3.92
C CYS A 129 -21.90 -9.91 3.12
N SER A 130 -20.99 -9.15 3.72
CA SER A 130 -19.63 -9.04 3.21
C SER A 130 -18.83 -10.29 3.58
N LYS A 131 -18.13 -10.88 2.60
CA LYS A 131 -17.21 -12.01 2.76
C LYS A 131 -15.87 -11.67 2.13
N HIS A 132 -14.83 -12.30 2.61
CA HIS A 132 -13.47 -12.15 2.06
C HIS A 132 -12.80 -13.53 1.92
N THR A 133 -11.77 -13.56 1.06
CA THR A 133 -10.85 -14.71 1.01
C THR A 133 -10.01 -14.71 2.29
N GLY A 134 -10.18 -15.71 3.14
CA GLY A 134 -9.46 -15.80 4.42
C GLY A 134 -8.38 -16.89 4.40
N ALA A 135 -7.70 -17.10 5.53
CA ALA A 135 -6.65 -18.11 5.68
C ALA A 135 -7.11 -19.54 5.29
N LYS A 136 -8.40 -19.83 5.43
CA LYS A 136 -8.98 -21.11 4.97
C LYS A 136 -8.88 -21.26 3.45
N ASP A 137 -9.10 -20.16 2.72
CA ASP A 137 -9.04 -20.16 1.25
C ASP A 137 -7.59 -20.32 0.78
N TYR A 138 -6.59 -19.82 1.53
CA TYR A 138 -5.18 -20.03 1.24
C TYR A 138 -4.75 -21.50 1.36
N LYS A 139 -5.41 -22.27 2.22
CA LYS A 139 -5.20 -23.73 2.30
C LYS A 139 -5.70 -24.46 1.05
N ILE A 140 -6.68 -23.89 0.36
CA ILE A 140 -7.30 -24.48 -0.84
C ILE A 140 -6.56 -24.00 -2.11
N ASP A 141 -6.25 -22.72 -2.17
CA ASP A 141 -5.45 -22.11 -3.24
C ASP A 141 -4.42 -21.16 -2.61
N PRO A 142 -3.20 -21.63 -2.34
CA PRO A 142 -2.15 -20.83 -1.72
C PRO A 142 -1.69 -19.64 -2.59
N LEU A 143 -2.05 -19.61 -3.87
CA LEU A 143 -1.72 -18.50 -4.77
C LEU A 143 -2.67 -17.30 -4.63
N ILE A 144 -3.70 -17.34 -3.79
CA ILE A 144 -4.64 -16.22 -3.61
C ILE A 144 -3.93 -14.89 -3.30
N PRO A 145 -2.97 -14.80 -2.36
CA PRO A 145 -2.27 -13.55 -2.11
C PRO A 145 -1.56 -12.99 -3.35
N GLN A 146 -0.86 -13.85 -4.09
CA GLN A 146 -0.22 -13.49 -5.34
C GLN A 146 -1.23 -13.03 -6.39
N LYS A 147 -2.36 -13.73 -6.55
CA LYS A 147 -3.43 -13.38 -7.51
C LYS A 147 -4.10 -12.05 -7.17
N VAL A 148 -4.26 -11.72 -5.89
CA VAL A 148 -4.74 -10.40 -5.44
C VAL A 148 -3.78 -9.29 -5.90
N LEU A 149 -2.47 -9.48 -5.73
CA LEU A 149 -1.47 -8.53 -6.19
C LEU A 149 -1.37 -8.45 -7.73
N GLN A 150 -1.53 -9.56 -8.43
CA GLN A 150 -1.61 -9.58 -9.90
C GLN A 150 -2.82 -8.77 -10.39
N LEU A 151 -3.99 -8.97 -9.77
CA LEU A 151 -5.19 -8.21 -10.09
C LEU A 151 -5.02 -6.72 -9.78
N THR A 152 -4.40 -6.40 -8.65
CA THR A 152 -4.02 -5.03 -8.30
C THR A 152 -3.17 -4.39 -9.40
N GLY A 153 -2.12 -5.06 -9.82
CA GLY A 153 -1.22 -4.55 -10.85
C GLY A 153 -1.88 -4.40 -12.22
N LYS A 154 -2.77 -5.34 -12.59
CA LYS A 154 -3.55 -5.25 -13.82
C LYS A 154 -4.44 -4.02 -13.86
N ILE A 155 -5.17 -3.76 -12.76
CA ILE A 155 -6.03 -2.58 -12.61
C ILE A 155 -5.20 -1.30 -12.59
N ALA A 156 -4.12 -1.29 -11.82
CA ALA A 156 -3.25 -0.12 -11.69
C ALA A 156 -2.67 0.35 -13.03
N ARG A 157 -2.15 -0.58 -13.85
CA ARG A 157 -1.67 -0.23 -15.20
C ARG A 157 -2.75 0.38 -16.08
N GLU A 158 -3.98 -0.14 -15.99
CA GLU A 158 -5.09 0.41 -16.76
C GLU A 158 -5.47 1.82 -16.25
N VAL A 159 -5.51 2.01 -14.92
CA VAL A 159 -5.78 3.31 -14.31
C VAL A 159 -4.74 4.34 -14.74
N PHE A 160 -3.46 4.05 -14.56
CA PHE A 160 -2.38 4.96 -14.91
C PHE A 160 -2.30 5.29 -16.41
N ARG A 161 -2.69 4.34 -17.27
CA ARG A 161 -2.77 4.57 -18.71
C ARG A 161 -3.93 5.48 -19.09
N LYS A 162 -5.10 5.33 -18.44
CA LYS A 162 -6.34 6.10 -18.73
C LYS A 162 -6.36 7.45 -18.02
N HIS A 163 -5.64 7.58 -16.94
CA HIS A 163 -5.63 8.71 -16.03
C HIS A 163 -4.17 9.10 -15.73
N PRO A 164 -3.50 9.81 -16.65
CA PRO A 164 -2.09 10.19 -16.49
C PRO A 164 -1.85 11.15 -15.31
N GLU A 165 -2.91 11.80 -14.82
CA GLU A 165 -2.92 12.63 -13.62
C GLU A 165 -2.84 11.81 -12.33
N VAL A 166 -3.09 10.50 -12.37
CA VAL A 166 -3.04 9.63 -11.20
C VAL A 166 -1.62 9.14 -10.99
N LEU A 167 -1.02 9.48 -9.86
CA LEU A 167 0.35 9.09 -9.51
C LEU A 167 0.42 8.04 -8.40
N LEU A 168 -0.58 8.00 -7.53
CA LEU A 168 -0.59 7.19 -6.34
C LEU A 168 -1.87 6.35 -6.27
N GLY A 169 -1.76 5.12 -5.79
CA GLY A 169 -2.90 4.25 -5.56
C GLY A 169 -2.71 3.36 -4.35
N ASN A 170 -3.79 2.67 -3.96
CA ASN A 170 -3.72 1.67 -2.90
C ASN A 170 -4.79 0.58 -3.05
N ILE A 171 -4.58 -0.52 -2.35
CA ILE A 171 -5.63 -1.40 -1.84
C ILE A 171 -5.93 -0.99 -0.41
N ARG A 172 -7.11 -1.32 0.11
CA ARG A 172 -7.57 -0.77 1.40
C ARG A 172 -7.27 -1.71 2.57
N LYS A 173 -7.11 -1.14 3.76
CA LYS A 173 -7.24 -1.93 4.98
C LYS A 173 -8.63 -2.56 5.05
N GLN A 174 -8.74 -3.82 5.46
CA GLN A 174 -9.99 -4.60 5.42
C GLN A 174 -11.19 -3.85 6.02
N ARG A 175 -11.02 -3.22 7.17
CA ARG A 175 -12.10 -2.46 7.85
C ARG A 175 -12.68 -1.28 7.06
N PHE A 176 -11.93 -0.75 6.08
CA PHE A 176 -12.34 0.36 5.22
C PHE A 176 -12.74 -0.08 3.82
N SER A 177 -12.75 -1.39 3.58
CA SER A 177 -12.97 -1.95 2.26
C SER A 177 -14.47 -2.13 1.96
N ASN A 178 -14.82 -2.05 0.69
CA ASN A 178 -16.18 -2.28 0.21
C ASN A 178 -16.22 -3.50 -0.70
N PRO A 179 -17.18 -4.40 -0.49
CA PRO A 179 -17.27 -5.61 -1.29
C PRO A 179 -17.57 -5.33 -2.75
N SER A 180 -16.99 -6.13 -3.63
CA SER A 180 -17.34 -6.16 -5.04
C SER A 180 -18.74 -6.73 -5.22
N GLU A 181 -19.55 -6.08 -6.04
CA GLU A 181 -20.86 -6.54 -6.46
C GLU A 181 -20.74 -7.20 -7.83
N ASN A 182 -21.17 -8.44 -7.94
CA ASN A 182 -21.04 -9.25 -9.16
C ASN A 182 -19.56 -9.39 -9.60
N SER A 183 -19.29 -9.51 -10.89
CA SER A 183 -17.92 -9.55 -11.45
C SER A 183 -17.33 -8.17 -11.73
N ASN A 184 -17.99 -7.10 -11.30
CA ASN A 184 -17.54 -5.73 -11.57
C ASN A 184 -16.69 -5.22 -10.43
N ILE A 185 -15.41 -5.06 -10.68
CA ILE A 185 -14.49 -4.41 -9.76
C ILE A 185 -14.56 -2.90 -10.00
N ARG A 186 -14.67 -2.15 -8.91
CA ARG A 186 -14.65 -0.69 -8.95
C ARG A 186 -13.27 -0.19 -8.57
N TYR A 187 -12.79 0.84 -9.21
CA TYR A 187 -11.75 1.71 -8.69
C TYR A 187 -12.30 3.12 -8.52
N GLN A 188 -11.71 3.87 -7.60
CA GLN A 188 -12.18 5.20 -7.24
C GLN A 188 -11.00 6.16 -7.30
N ILE A 189 -11.17 7.30 -7.97
CA ILE A 189 -10.16 8.36 -8.05
C ILE A 189 -10.57 9.47 -7.08
N ASN A 190 -9.61 9.94 -6.28
CA ASN A 190 -9.79 10.98 -5.26
C ASN A 190 -10.97 10.72 -4.32
N LYS A 191 -11.17 9.47 -3.94
CA LYS A 191 -12.20 9.08 -2.99
C LYS A 191 -11.75 7.92 -2.12
N GLY A 192 -11.96 8.04 -0.84
CA GLY A 192 -11.70 6.98 0.14
C GLY A 192 -10.41 7.20 0.90
N PRO A 193 -9.99 6.22 1.71
CA PRO A 193 -8.86 6.40 2.61
C PRO A 193 -7.57 6.69 1.86
N THR A 194 -6.76 7.55 2.45
CA THR A 194 -5.40 7.85 2.01
C THR A 194 -4.59 6.56 1.89
N PRO A 195 -3.75 6.41 0.84
CA PRO A 195 -2.83 5.29 0.73
C PRO A 195 -1.92 5.19 1.96
N ARG A 196 -1.83 3.99 2.53
CA ARG A 196 -1.03 3.73 3.74
C ARG A 196 -0.06 2.57 3.49
N GLN A 197 -0.14 1.49 4.26
CA GLN A 197 0.77 0.33 4.21
C GLN A 197 0.95 -0.33 2.83
N THR A 198 0.12 0.04 1.87
CA THR A 198 0.27 -0.42 0.48
C THR A 198 0.13 0.77 -0.45
N LYS A 199 1.22 1.17 -1.09
CA LYS A 199 1.25 2.27 -2.05
C LYS A 199 1.54 1.71 -3.44
N ILE A 200 0.74 2.10 -4.43
CA ILE A 200 0.93 1.76 -5.83
C ILE A 200 1.40 3.04 -6.53
N LEU A 201 2.59 3.03 -7.08
CA LEU A 201 3.26 4.23 -7.58
C LEU A 201 3.43 4.21 -9.10
N ASN A 202 3.04 5.30 -9.74
CA ASN A 202 3.32 5.57 -11.15
C ASN A 202 4.68 6.27 -11.27
N MET A 203 5.76 5.49 -11.34
CA MET A 203 7.13 6.03 -11.33
C MET A 203 7.43 6.94 -12.52
N LYS A 204 6.86 6.66 -13.69
CA LYS A 204 6.97 7.55 -14.86
C LYS A 204 6.32 8.90 -14.62
N GLY A 205 5.13 8.88 -14.01
CA GLY A 205 4.40 10.10 -13.65
C GLY A 205 5.12 10.89 -12.55
N ILE A 206 5.55 10.21 -11.49
CA ILE A 206 6.29 10.81 -10.35
C ILE A 206 7.58 11.48 -10.85
N LYS A 207 8.38 10.78 -11.66
CA LYS A 207 9.60 11.35 -12.26
C LYS A 207 9.30 12.60 -13.07
N ARG A 208 8.29 12.55 -13.94
CA ARG A 208 7.89 13.69 -14.79
C ARG A 208 7.41 14.89 -13.97
N ALA A 209 6.67 14.61 -12.88
CA ALA A 209 6.14 15.63 -11.98
C ALA A 209 7.18 16.22 -11.02
N GLY A 210 8.34 15.56 -10.86
CA GLY A 210 9.35 15.98 -9.89
C GLY A 210 8.95 15.76 -8.44
N ILE A 211 7.92 14.93 -8.19
CA ILE A 211 7.39 14.69 -6.82
C ILE A 211 8.37 13.84 -6.03
N ARG A 212 8.62 14.24 -4.81
CA ARG A 212 9.48 13.56 -3.84
C ARG A 212 8.77 13.39 -2.50
N MET A 213 9.29 12.49 -1.67
CA MET A 213 8.88 12.39 -0.27
C MET A 213 9.28 13.68 0.46
N PRO A 214 8.32 14.42 1.07
CA PRO A 214 8.69 15.63 1.81
C PRO A 214 9.53 15.31 3.05
N ASP A 215 10.58 16.08 3.28
CA ASP A 215 11.53 15.86 4.38
C ASP A 215 10.88 15.89 5.77
N ALA A 216 9.82 16.69 5.93
CA ALA A 216 9.05 16.77 7.17
C ALA A 216 8.48 15.41 7.62
N PHE A 217 8.27 14.46 6.69
CA PHE A 217 7.72 13.13 6.98
C PHE A 217 8.79 12.03 7.01
N ASN A 218 10.05 12.40 7.17
CA ASN A 218 11.13 11.42 7.19
C ASN A 218 11.02 10.42 8.34
N LEU A 219 10.59 10.84 9.51
CA LEU A 219 10.51 9.99 10.70
C LEU A 219 9.12 9.38 10.91
N HIS A 220 8.07 10.06 10.50
CA HIS A 220 6.67 9.62 10.69
C HIS A 220 5.72 10.31 9.73
N GLY A 221 4.56 9.70 9.46
CA GLY A 221 3.52 10.29 8.61
C GLY A 221 3.80 10.24 7.11
N ASP A 222 4.78 9.44 6.68
CA ASP A 222 5.15 9.28 5.26
C ASP A 222 3.98 8.92 4.36
N ASP A 223 2.99 8.22 4.89
CA ASP A 223 1.81 7.81 4.16
C ASP A 223 0.92 8.98 3.76
N ILE A 224 0.48 9.75 4.76
CA ILE A 224 -0.40 10.89 4.54
C ILE A 224 0.36 12.06 3.93
N GLY A 225 1.61 12.29 4.34
CA GLY A 225 2.46 13.35 3.82
C GLY A 225 2.73 13.19 2.33
N PHE A 226 3.05 11.98 1.86
CA PHE A 226 3.26 11.75 0.43
C PHE A 226 1.95 11.88 -0.38
N ALA A 227 0.82 11.41 0.15
CA ALA A 227 -0.46 11.60 -0.52
C ALA A 227 -0.86 13.08 -0.61
N ALA A 228 -0.60 13.84 0.46
CA ALA A 228 -0.79 15.28 0.48
C ALA A 228 0.08 15.99 -0.56
N GLU A 229 1.37 15.59 -0.66
CA GLU A 229 2.30 16.11 -1.66
C GLU A 229 1.81 15.87 -3.09
N VAL A 230 1.34 14.66 -3.39
CA VAL A 230 0.74 14.33 -4.70
C VAL A 230 -0.45 15.22 -5.01
N LEU A 231 -1.35 15.43 -4.05
CA LEU A 231 -2.58 16.18 -4.25
C LEU A 231 -2.36 17.69 -4.35
N GLN A 232 -1.51 18.29 -3.52
CA GLN A 232 -1.23 19.74 -3.59
C GLN A 232 -0.53 20.15 -4.88
N ASN A 233 0.20 19.22 -5.51
CA ASN A 233 0.79 19.41 -6.83
C ASN A 233 -0.20 19.16 -8.00
N GLY A 234 -1.51 19.05 -7.73
CA GLY A 234 -2.56 18.91 -8.73
C GLY A 234 -2.73 17.51 -9.31
N TYR A 235 -2.10 16.51 -8.73
CA TYR A 235 -2.22 15.11 -9.15
C TYR A 235 -3.28 14.38 -8.35
N SER A 236 -3.56 13.14 -8.71
CA SER A 236 -4.65 12.34 -8.15
C SER A 236 -4.19 11.04 -7.54
N CYS A 237 -5.00 10.54 -6.59
CA CYS A 237 -4.87 9.22 -6.00
C CYS A 237 -6.03 8.31 -6.43
N PHE A 238 -5.79 6.98 -6.48
CA PHE A 238 -6.87 6.01 -6.69
C PHE A 238 -6.85 4.90 -5.64
N ASN A 239 -7.96 4.20 -5.50
CA ASN A 239 -8.03 3.00 -4.70
C ASN A 239 -8.94 1.92 -5.32
N ILE A 240 -8.73 0.67 -4.90
CA ILE A 240 -9.50 -0.50 -5.32
C ILE A 240 -10.23 -1.05 -4.09
N PRO A 241 -11.50 -0.65 -3.84
CA PRO A 241 -12.17 -0.91 -2.57
C PRO A 241 -12.36 -2.37 -2.18
N CYS A 242 -12.42 -3.29 -3.16
CA CYS A 242 -12.63 -4.71 -2.91
C CYS A 242 -11.34 -5.52 -2.76
N LEU A 243 -10.19 -4.93 -3.05
CA LEU A 243 -8.91 -5.53 -2.74
C LEU A 243 -8.40 -4.94 -1.44
N CYS A 244 -8.08 -5.81 -0.50
CA CYS A 244 -7.73 -5.35 0.84
C CYS A 244 -6.60 -6.15 1.46
N TYR A 245 -6.00 -5.52 2.44
CA TYR A 245 -5.01 -6.13 3.31
C TYR A 245 -5.44 -6.03 4.77
N ASP A 246 -4.88 -6.89 5.58
CA ASP A 246 -4.82 -6.76 7.02
C ASP A 246 -3.35 -6.87 7.46
N TYR A 247 -3.01 -6.31 8.61
CA TYR A 247 -1.66 -6.31 9.13
C TYR A 247 -1.62 -6.76 10.59
N VAL A 248 -0.45 -7.14 11.04
CA VAL A 248 -0.19 -7.47 12.44
C VAL A 248 0.27 -6.20 13.13
N ASP A 249 -0.51 -5.74 14.11
CA ASP A 249 -0.05 -4.70 15.02
C ASP A 249 0.96 -5.33 16.01
N GLU A 250 2.20 -5.49 15.59
CA GLU A 250 3.28 -5.94 16.45
C GLU A 250 3.68 -4.80 17.39
N LYS A 251 2.88 -4.62 18.45
CA LYS A 251 3.03 -3.55 19.44
C LYS A 251 4.46 -3.39 19.98
N ASN A 252 5.23 -4.45 19.97
CA ASN A 252 6.57 -4.49 20.57
C ASN A 252 7.72 -4.25 19.57
N ASN A 253 7.47 -4.17 18.27
CA ASN A 253 8.50 -4.08 17.23
C ASN A 253 8.31 -2.92 16.24
N SER A 254 7.47 -1.96 16.55
CA SER A 254 7.35 -0.76 15.72
C SER A 254 8.62 0.08 15.88
N VAL A 255 9.32 0.35 14.77
CA VAL A 255 10.46 1.27 14.73
C VAL A 255 10.06 2.67 15.21
N VAL A 256 8.78 2.99 15.05
CA VAL A 256 8.21 4.31 15.29
C VAL A 256 7.52 4.38 16.64
N ARG A 257 6.81 3.32 17.05
CA ARG A 257 6.07 3.31 18.32
C ARG A 257 6.81 2.49 19.36
N ASP A 258 7.19 3.15 20.43
CA ASP A 258 7.71 2.50 21.62
C ASP A 258 6.56 2.35 22.63
N PRO A 259 6.06 1.13 22.89
CA PRO A 259 4.95 0.92 23.83
C PRO A 259 5.32 1.31 25.26
N HIS A 260 6.61 1.40 25.57
CA HIS A 260 7.14 1.76 26.88
C HIS A 260 7.51 3.25 26.99
N ASN A 261 7.43 4.02 25.89
CA ASN A 261 7.75 5.43 25.85
C ASN A 261 6.65 6.24 25.12
N PRO A 262 5.57 6.60 25.84
CA PRO A 262 4.49 7.40 25.26
C PRO A 262 4.95 8.77 24.74
N ASP A 263 5.95 9.37 25.35
CA ASP A 263 6.47 10.68 24.96
C ASP A 263 7.17 10.64 23.60
N LYS A 264 7.89 9.55 23.30
CA LYS A 264 8.46 9.34 21.97
C LYS A 264 7.38 9.26 20.88
N ASN A 265 6.30 8.53 21.15
CA ASN A 265 5.19 8.42 20.22
C ASN A 265 4.50 9.78 20.00
N ARG A 266 4.34 10.56 21.08
CA ARG A 266 3.79 11.90 21.02
C ARG A 266 4.65 12.85 20.19
N HIS A 267 5.97 12.79 20.37
CA HIS A 267 6.89 13.58 19.56
C HIS A 267 6.77 13.26 18.06
N LEU A 268 6.67 11.99 17.68
CA LEU A 268 6.51 11.58 16.29
C LEU A 268 5.20 12.07 15.68
N HIS A 269 4.10 11.99 16.41
CA HIS A 269 2.82 12.53 15.94
C HIS A 269 2.84 14.06 15.86
N LYS A 270 3.61 14.72 16.72
CA LYS A 270 3.80 16.17 16.62
C LYS A 270 4.55 16.54 15.34
N LEU A 271 5.59 15.79 14.97
CA LEU A 271 6.33 16.01 13.71
C LEU A 271 5.41 15.84 12.50
N GLU A 272 4.55 14.81 12.49
CA GLU A 272 3.55 14.62 11.44
C GLU A 272 2.59 15.81 11.36
N TYR A 273 2.05 16.23 12.49
CA TYR A 273 1.15 17.40 12.57
C TYR A 273 1.84 18.67 12.05
N ASP A 274 3.02 18.99 12.56
CA ASP A 274 3.77 20.19 12.18
C ASP A 274 4.10 20.18 10.68
N GLY A 275 4.44 19.03 10.14
CA GLY A 275 4.69 18.86 8.70
C GLY A 275 3.44 19.11 7.85
N LEU A 276 2.30 18.52 8.25
CA LEU A 276 1.02 18.71 7.55
C LEU A 276 0.52 20.15 7.61
N MET A 277 0.73 20.84 8.73
CA MET A 277 0.34 22.25 8.89
C MET A 277 1.16 23.22 8.04
N GLN A 278 2.31 22.79 7.51
CA GLN A 278 3.11 23.57 6.55
C GLN A 278 2.67 23.34 5.09
N MET A 279 1.83 22.36 4.83
CA MET A 279 1.36 22.04 3.47
C MET A 279 0.12 22.86 3.09
N GLU A 280 -0.04 23.16 1.81
CA GLU A 280 -1.23 23.86 1.29
C GLU A 280 -2.52 23.06 1.50
N ILE A 281 -2.42 21.72 1.57
CA ILE A 281 -3.57 20.83 1.76
C ILE A 281 -4.08 20.78 3.21
N LYS A 282 -3.48 21.51 4.13
CA LYS A 282 -3.82 21.48 5.57
C LYS A 282 -5.31 21.65 5.87
N ASP A 283 -5.99 22.51 5.12
CA ASP A 283 -7.42 22.82 5.33
C ASP A 283 -8.36 21.68 4.89
N TYR A 284 -7.82 20.64 4.26
CA TYR A 284 -8.55 19.46 3.80
C TYR A 284 -8.21 18.19 4.58
N LEU A 285 -7.52 18.33 5.69
CA LEU A 285 -7.17 17.21 6.54
C LEU A 285 -8.29 16.91 7.52
N ARG A 286 -8.63 15.62 7.66
CA ARG A 286 -9.63 15.16 8.62
C ARG A 286 -8.94 14.80 9.93
N GLU A 287 -9.32 15.48 10.98
CA GLU A 287 -8.92 15.16 12.34
C GLU A 287 -9.46 13.77 12.74
N SER A 288 -8.60 12.93 13.31
CA SER A 288 -8.99 11.60 13.76
C SER A 288 -8.91 11.44 15.28
N PHE A 289 -8.01 12.17 15.92
CA PHE A 289 -7.78 12.08 17.35
C PHE A 289 -7.20 13.40 17.88
N LYS A 290 -7.66 13.80 19.08
CA LYS A 290 -7.13 14.97 19.78
C LYS A 290 -6.32 14.51 21.00
N PHE A 291 -5.08 14.93 21.08
CA PHE A 291 -4.25 14.69 22.26
C PHE A 291 -4.68 15.59 23.43
N PRO A 292 -4.35 15.21 24.69
CA PRO A 292 -4.70 16.01 25.87
C PRO A 292 -4.16 17.45 25.84
N ASP A 293 -3.07 17.70 25.12
CA ASP A 293 -2.48 19.03 24.93
C ASP A 293 -3.16 19.89 23.84
N GLY A 294 -4.22 19.37 23.25
CA GLY A 294 -4.98 20.08 22.23
C GLY A 294 -4.51 19.84 20.80
N GLN A 295 -3.41 19.11 20.57
CA GLN A 295 -2.94 18.76 19.21
C GLN A 295 -3.83 17.69 18.58
N TYR A 296 -3.93 17.72 17.26
CA TYR A 296 -4.70 16.76 16.49
C TYR A 296 -3.77 15.80 15.74
N MET A 297 -4.20 14.55 15.61
CA MET A 297 -3.66 13.61 14.67
C MET A 297 -4.57 13.56 13.44
N PHE A 298 -4.04 13.80 12.27
CA PHE A 298 -4.79 13.66 11.03
C PHE A 298 -4.84 12.19 10.58
N GLY A 299 -6.05 11.70 10.32
CA GLY A 299 -6.27 10.31 9.94
C GLY A 299 -6.46 10.11 8.45
N ASP A 300 -6.90 11.13 7.74
CA ASP A 300 -7.22 11.07 6.31
C ASP A 300 -7.43 12.47 5.73
N ILE A 301 -7.63 12.53 4.42
CA ILE A 301 -8.00 13.74 3.71
C ILE A 301 -9.52 13.87 3.70
N ASP A 302 -10.06 15.05 3.99
CA ASP A 302 -11.47 15.35 3.78
C ASP A 302 -11.76 15.54 2.29
N TRP A 303 -12.01 14.42 1.63
CA TRP A 303 -12.29 14.37 0.20
C TRP A 303 -13.48 15.22 -0.21
N ARG A 304 -14.46 15.46 0.69
CA ARG A 304 -15.62 16.30 0.41
C ARG A 304 -15.23 17.76 0.33
N ALA A 305 -14.46 18.24 1.31
CA ALA A 305 -13.95 19.60 1.34
C ALA A 305 -13.00 19.83 0.16
N TYR A 306 -12.07 18.90 -0.07
CA TYR A 306 -11.14 18.93 -1.20
C TYR A 306 -11.85 19.08 -2.55
N HIS A 307 -12.87 18.27 -2.83
CA HIS A 307 -13.62 18.34 -4.08
C HIS A 307 -14.41 19.64 -4.23
N LYS A 308 -14.98 20.15 -3.16
CA LYS A 308 -15.74 21.40 -3.18
C LYS A 308 -14.86 22.58 -3.63
N LEU A 309 -13.64 22.66 -3.13
CA LEU A 309 -12.72 23.78 -3.42
C LEU A 309 -12.02 23.66 -4.76
N HIS A 310 -11.57 22.47 -5.12
CA HIS A 310 -10.85 22.25 -6.38
C HIS A 310 -11.76 22.00 -7.57
N GLY A 311 -13.09 22.05 -7.40
CA GLY A 311 -14.04 21.77 -8.48
C GLY A 311 -13.91 20.37 -9.08
N THR A 312 -13.13 19.51 -8.42
CA THR A 312 -12.86 18.16 -8.90
C THR A 312 -14.04 17.23 -8.61
N ARG A 313 -14.36 16.36 -9.56
CA ARG A 313 -15.32 15.30 -9.31
C ARG A 313 -14.57 14.02 -8.98
N TYR A 314 -15.01 13.30 -7.94
CA TYR A 314 -14.53 11.95 -7.77
C TYR A 314 -15.15 11.02 -8.82
N TYR A 315 -14.36 10.10 -9.32
CA TYR A 315 -14.82 9.13 -10.31
C TYR A 315 -14.89 7.75 -9.66
N ILE A 316 -16.07 7.12 -9.77
CA ILE A 316 -16.24 5.70 -9.50
C ILE A 316 -16.35 5.03 -10.87
N LYS A 317 -15.36 4.24 -11.23
CA LYS A 317 -15.36 3.49 -12.49
C LYS A 317 -15.37 1.99 -12.24
N HIS A 318 -16.06 1.29 -13.12
CA HIS A 318 -16.10 -0.16 -13.09
C HIS A 318 -15.00 -0.72 -14.00
N TRP A 319 -14.17 -1.54 -13.42
CA TRP A 319 -13.23 -2.35 -14.17
C TRP A 319 -13.94 -3.66 -14.58
N LYS A 320 -14.13 -3.84 -15.88
CA LYS A 320 -14.76 -5.05 -16.42
C LYS A 320 -13.66 -6.02 -16.84
N THR A 321 -13.71 -7.23 -16.33
CA THR A 321 -12.94 -8.34 -16.92
C THR A 321 -13.41 -8.49 -18.36
N LYS A 322 -12.52 -8.35 -19.34
CA LYS A 322 -12.85 -8.69 -20.73
C LYS A 322 -13.40 -10.11 -20.74
N ARG A 323 -14.63 -10.29 -21.22
CA ARG A 323 -15.12 -11.61 -21.59
C ARG A 323 -14.22 -12.10 -22.73
N LYS A 324 -13.54 -13.23 -22.55
CA LYS A 324 -13.02 -14.01 -23.66
C LYS A 324 -14.17 -14.65 -24.39
#